data_0ce86f8bd3848d4ffcd9c67015a4eecc
#
_entry.id   0ce86f8bd3848d4ffcd9c67015a4eecc
#
_cell.length_a   1.000
_cell.length_b   1.000
_cell.length_c   1.000
_cell.angle_alpha   90.00
_cell.angle_beta   90.00
_cell.angle_gamma   90.00
#
_symmetry.space_group_name_H-M   'P 1'
#
loop_
_entity.id
_entity.type
_entity.pdbx_description
1 polymer ?
#
loop_
_entity_poly.entity_id
_entity_poly.type
_entity_poly.pdbx_seq_one_letter_code
_entity_poly.pdbx_strand_id
1 'polypeptide(L)'
;MAGKIVIIFDFDRTLIEDDSDRWVFTRMDLTQLFRDLRPTLPWNSLMDRLLEEMHVLGKSIDDIADCLRGMPLHPSVVSVVKQAHALGCDLKVASDSNQFYIRTILEHYGIYSCFSEIITNPAVVDKGRLRIFPYHGSAAPHGCDLCPSNLCKGRIIEQIKVSLSESESKRLIYIGDGGNDFCPTLKLAAGDFVLPKKDFPLLSRISKNSNLVKAKVCEWNSSEDLAKILGKLIECMSNEDKISSSTTQL
;
A
#
# COMPACT_ATOMS: atom_id res chain seq x y z
N MET A 1 22.88 -11.80 -13.37
CA MET A 1 21.55 -11.16 -13.56
C MET A 1 21.45 -10.07 -12.49
N ALA A 2 21.03 -8.85 -12.86
CA ALA A 2 20.85 -7.78 -11.87
C ALA A 2 19.83 -8.20 -10.82
N GLY A 3 20.09 -7.89 -9.55
CA GLY A 3 19.18 -8.20 -8.44
C GLY A 3 17.83 -7.52 -8.66
N LYS A 4 16.72 -8.23 -8.42
CA LYS A 4 15.38 -7.67 -8.61
C LYS A 4 15.01 -6.79 -7.42
N ILE A 5 14.66 -5.53 -7.65
CA ILE A 5 14.13 -4.63 -6.62
C ILE A 5 12.63 -4.83 -6.54
N VAL A 6 12.12 -5.15 -5.36
CA VAL A 6 10.67 -5.25 -5.09
C VAL A 6 10.25 -4.06 -4.24
N ILE A 7 9.30 -3.29 -4.72
CA ILE A 7 8.81 -2.09 -4.04
C ILE A 7 7.36 -2.31 -3.65
N ILE A 8 7.07 -2.25 -2.35
CA ILE A 8 5.75 -2.47 -1.80
C ILE A 8 5.25 -1.15 -1.20
N PHE A 9 4.16 -0.63 -1.75
CA PHE A 9 3.50 0.57 -1.27
C PHE A 9 2.30 0.23 -0.40
N ASP A 10 2.16 0.89 0.72
CA ASP A 10 0.84 1.19 1.24
C ASP A 10 0.12 2.17 0.30
N PHE A 11 -1.20 2.29 0.41
CA PHE A 11 -2.00 3.07 -0.53
C PHE A 11 -2.39 4.43 0.03
N ASP A 12 -3.25 4.44 1.06
CA ASP A 12 -3.81 5.65 1.65
C ASP A 12 -2.72 6.49 2.35
N ARG A 13 -2.68 7.79 2.10
CA ARG A 13 -1.69 8.74 2.63
C ARG A 13 -0.22 8.42 2.29
N THR A 14 -0.01 7.38 1.50
CA THR A 14 1.30 6.92 1.04
C THR A 14 1.45 7.08 -0.46
N LEU A 15 0.72 6.29 -1.25
CA LEU A 15 0.72 6.41 -2.72
C LEU A 15 -0.20 7.56 -3.16
N ILE A 16 -1.31 7.75 -2.50
CA ILE A 16 -2.24 8.88 -2.65
C ILE A 16 -2.15 9.84 -1.45
N GLU A 17 -2.61 11.09 -1.64
CA GLU A 17 -2.43 12.16 -0.65
C GLU A 17 -3.35 12.05 0.57
N ASP A 18 -4.52 11.42 0.45
CA ASP A 18 -5.52 11.30 1.51
C ASP A 18 -5.94 9.81 1.68
N ASP A 19 -6.93 9.59 2.51
CA ASP A 19 -7.52 8.29 2.82
C ASP A 19 -8.72 8.05 1.87
N SER A 20 -8.67 6.99 1.09
CA SER A 20 -9.67 6.72 0.05
C SER A 20 -11.08 6.45 0.63
N ASP A 21 -11.15 5.72 1.74
CA ASP A 21 -12.42 5.46 2.42
C ASP A 21 -13.05 6.76 2.92
N ARG A 22 -12.24 7.57 3.64
CA ARG A 22 -12.68 8.86 4.16
C ARG A 22 -13.08 9.83 3.06
N TRP A 23 -12.31 9.85 1.97
CA TRP A 23 -12.59 10.69 0.81
C TRP A 23 -13.99 10.43 0.25
N VAL A 24 -14.34 9.16 0.05
CA VAL A 24 -15.63 8.78 -0.51
C VAL A 24 -16.77 9.10 0.47
N PHE A 25 -16.75 8.61 1.70
CA PHE A 25 -17.89 8.81 2.60
C PHE A 25 -18.09 10.28 2.98
N THR A 26 -17.03 11.09 3.03
CA THR A 26 -17.16 12.53 3.31
C THR A 26 -17.83 13.26 2.15
N ARG A 27 -17.48 12.94 0.90
CA ARG A 27 -18.05 13.57 -0.29
C ARG A 27 -19.45 13.06 -0.66
N MET A 28 -19.81 11.91 -0.12
CA MET A 28 -21.16 11.34 -0.25
C MET A 28 -22.09 11.73 0.92
N ASP A 29 -21.69 12.73 1.75
CA ASP A 29 -22.43 13.25 2.89
C ASP A 29 -22.73 12.23 4.01
N LEU A 30 -21.89 11.21 4.16
CA LEU A 30 -22.06 10.15 5.16
C LEU A 30 -21.17 10.33 6.41
N THR A 31 -20.58 11.50 6.60
CA THR A 31 -19.67 11.77 7.74
C THR A 31 -20.35 11.57 9.09
N GLN A 32 -21.62 11.94 9.25
CA GLN A 32 -22.34 11.73 10.51
C GLN A 32 -22.60 10.25 10.76
N LEU A 33 -23.10 9.51 9.76
CA LEU A 33 -23.32 8.07 9.86
C LEU A 33 -22.00 7.32 10.19
N PHE A 34 -20.90 7.72 9.57
CA PHE A 34 -19.59 7.17 9.90
C PHE A 34 -19.24 7.36 11.39
N ARG A 35 -19.44 8.56 11.95
CA ARG A 35 -19.16 8.86 13.35
C ARG A 35 -20.00 7.99 14.30
N ASP A 36 -21.26 7.80 13.97
CA ASP A 36 -22.21 7.06 14.80
C ASP A 36 -21.89 5.56 14.81
N LEU A 37 -21.49 5.01 13.67
CA LEU A 37 -21.22 3.58 13.51
C LEU A 37 -19.77 3.19 13.87
N ARG A 38 -18.81 4.12 13.80
CA ARG A 38 -17.37 3.84 14.01
C ARG A 38 -17.06 3.14 15.34
N PRO A 39 -17.71 3.45 16.47
CA PRO A 39 -17.48 2.76 17.75
C PRO A 39 -18.05 1.35 17.80
N THR A 40 -18.97 0.99 16.91
CA THR A 40 -19.79 -0.24 17.01
C THR A 40 -19.40 -1.32 16.01
N LEU A 41 -18.72 -0.97 14.91
CA LEU A 41 -18.41 -1.87 13.82
C LEU A 41 -16.90 -1.98 13.57
N PRO A 42 -16.40 -3.18 13.22
CA PRO A 42 -15.08 -3.35 12.62
C PRO A 42 -14.98 -2.58 11.29
N TRP A 43 -13.75 -2.17 10.91
CA TRP A 43 -13.53 -1.28 9.75
C TRP A 43 -14.21 -1.75 8.47
N ASN A 44 -13.97 -2.97 8.03
CA ASN A 44 -14.56 -3.49 6.79
C ASN A 44 -16.09 -3.54 6.82
N SER A 45 -16.66 -3.95 7.96
CA SER A 45 -18.12 -3.96 8.14
C SER A 45 -18.70 -2.54 8.12
N LEU A 46 -17.97 -1.58 8.69
CA LEU A 46 -18.33 -0.17 8.65
C LEU A 46 -18.32 0.35 7.21
N MET A 47 -17.27 0.07 6.44
CA MET A 47 -17.18 0.51 5.05
C MET A 47 -18.26 -0.13 4.18
N ASP A 48 -18.51 -1.44 4.29
CA ASP A 48 -19.59 -2.12 3.54
C ASP A 48 -20.97 -1.55 3.92
N ARG A 49 -21.19 -1.18 5.20
CA ARG A 49 -22.42 -0.54 5.66
C ARG A 49 -22.60 0.88 5.10
N LEU A 50 -21.53 1.66 5.00
CA LEU A 50 -21.60 2.99 4.36
C LEU A 50 -21.90 2.89 2.87
N LEU A 51 -21.31 1.92 2.17
CA LEU A 51 -21.61 1.63 0.76
C LEU A 51 -23.06 1.17 0.55
N GLU A 52 -23.63 0.43 1.51
CA GLU A 52 -25.05 0.10 1.50
C GLU A 52 -25.93 1.36 1.59
N GLU A 53 -25.60 2.28 2.48
CA GLU A 53 -26.33 3.53 2.61
C GLU A 53 -26.21 4.40 1.37
N MET A 54 -25.03 4.48 0.75
CA MET A 54 -24.86 5.17 -0.53
C MET A 54 -25.81 4.62 -1.61
N HIS A 55 -25.93 3.29 -1.69
CA HIS A 55 -26.83 2.64 -2.63
C HIS A 55 -28.30 2.95 -2.32
N VAL A 56 -28.71 2.93 -1.04
CA VAL A 56 -30.09 3.31 -0.60
C VAL A 56 -30.40 4.77 -0.95
N LEU A 57 -29.41 5.65 -0.83
CA LEU A 57 -29.53 7.07 -1.23
C LEU A 57 -29.46 7.29 -2.75
N GLY A 58 -29.43 6.22 -3.54
CA GLY A 58 -29.43 6.29 -5.01
C GLY A 58 -28.08 6.65 -5.64
N LYS A 59 -26.98 6.59 -4.87
CA LYS A 59 -25.64 6.76 -5.43
C LYS A 59 -25.25 5.53 -6.25
N SER A 60 -24.88 5.77 -7.50
CA SER A 60 -24.46 4.73 -8.43
C SER A 60 -22.98 4.36 -8.22
N ILE A 61 -22.56 3.27 -8.86
CA ILE A 61 -21.14 2.88 -8.94
C ILE A 61 -20.32 3.95 -9.66
N ASP A 62 -20.91 4.59 -10.68
CA ASP A 62 -20.25 5.65 -11.44
C ASP A 62 -20.06 6.92 -10.58
N ASP A 63 -21.02 7.27 -9.72
CA ASP A 63 -20.85 8.38 -8.76
C ASP A 63 -19.67 8.13 -7.80
N ILE A 64 -19.52 6.90 -7.31
CA ILE A 64 -18.40 6.51 -6.47
C ILE A 64 -17.09 6.57 -7.26
N ALA A 65 -17.09 6.07 -8.49
CA ALA A 65 -15.91 6.10 -9.36
C ALA A 65 -15.50 7.54 -9.71
N ASP A 66 -16.45 8.42 -10.01
CA ASP A 66 -16.17 9.84 -10.28
C ASP A 66 -15.61 10.56 -9.06
N CYS A 67 -16.14 10.27 -7.87
CA CYS A 67 -15.59 10.76 -6.62
C CYS A 67 -14.12 10.34 -6.43
N LEU A 68 -13.81 9.06 -6.72
CA LEU A 68 -12.45 8.50 -6.60
C LEU A 68 -11.47 9.08 -7.63
N ARG A 69 -11.91 9.40 -8.86
CA ARG A 69 -11.08 10.08 -9.87
C ARG A 69 -10.64 11.47 -9.43
N GLY A 70 -11.38 12.09 -8.51
CA GLY A 70 -11.00 13.36 -7.88
C GLY A 70 -9.97 13.22 -6.74
N MET A 71 -9.56 12.00 -6.37
CA MET A 71 -8.54 11.76 -5.32
C MET A 71 -7.18 12.26 -5.79
N PRO A 72 -6.51 13.15 -5.04
CA PRO A 72 -5.21 13.65 -5.46
C PRO A 72 -4.11 12.59 -5.32
N LEU A 73 -3.36 12.41 -6.40
CA LEU A 73 -2.13 11.65 -6.46
C LEU A 73 -1.05 12.54 -7.09
N HIS A 74 0.05 12.76 -6.37
CA HIS A 74 1.04 13.76 -6.75
C HIS A 74 1.79 13.35 -8.03
N PRO A 75 2.01 14.27 -9.00
CA PRO A 75 2.68 13.97 -10.26
C PRO A 75 4.09 13.37 -10.11
N SER A 76 4.83 13.77 -9.07
CA SER A 76 6.16 13.19 -8.79
C SER A 76 6.08 11.71 -8.44
N VAL A 77 5.03 11.27 -7.71
CA VAL A 77 4.80 9.85 -7.39
C VAL A 77 4.43 9.08 -8.65
N VAL A 78 3.55 9.62 -9.50
CA VAL A 78 3.23 9.03 -10.82
C VAL A 78 4.50 8.84 -11.64
N SER A 79 5.38 9.85 -11.67
CA SER A 79 6.63 9.82 -12.42
C SER A 79 7.59 8.75 -11.90
N VAL A 80 7.83 8.67 -10.58
CA VAL A 80 8.76 7.69 -10.02
C VAL A 80 8.23 6.26 -10.11
N VAL A 81 6.92 6.05 -10.02
CA VAL A 81 6.29 4.73 -10.27
C VAL A 81 6.54 4.26 -11.70
N LYS A 82 6.30 5.13 -12.70
CA LYS A 82 6.58 4.82 -14.11
C LYS A 82 8.07 4.55 -14.35
N GLN A 83 8.94 5.36 -13.77
CA GLN A 83 10.39 5.18 -13.87
C GLN A 83 10.83 3.84 -13.25
N ALA A 84 10.38 3.51 -12.04
CA ALA A 84 10.68 2.25 -11.37
C ALA A 84 10.23 1.03 -12.20
N HIS A 85 9.01 1.09 -12.75
CA HIS A 85 8.48 0.06 -13.65
C HIS A 85 9.35 -0.09 -14.92
N ALA A 86 9.71 1.02 -15.55
CA ALA A 86 10.56 1.01 -16.74
C ALA A 86 11.97 0.44 -16.48
N LEU A 87 12.48 0.58 -15.24
CA LEU A 87 13.75 0.01 -14.79
C LEU A 87 13.63 -1.47 -14.38
N GLY A 88 12.45 -2.09 -14.52
CA GLY A 88 12.22 -3.49 -14.22
C GLY A 88 12.01 -3.81 -12.73
N CYS A 89 11.75 -2.82 -11.89
CA CYS A 89 11.34 -3.05 -10.50
C CYS A 89 9.98 -3.76 -10.45
N ASP A 90 9.82 -4.65 -9.47
CA ASP A 90 8.56 -5.33 -9.20
C ASP A 90 7.74 -4.47 -8.22
N LEU A 91 6.70 -3.80 -8.72
CA LEU A 91 5.89 -2.89 -7.92
C LEU A 91 4.64 -3.59 -7.42
N LYS A 92 4.34 -3.46 -6.13
CA LYS A 92 3.17 -4.03 -5.48
C LYS A 92 2.48 -3.01 -4.58
N VAL A 93 1.17 -3.17 -4.41
CA VAL A 93 0.39 -2.46 -3.38
C VAL A 93 -0.04 -3.46 -2.32
N ALA A 94 0.10 -3.10 -1.04
CA ALA A 94 -0.42 -3.84 0.11
C ALA A 94 -1.21 -2.90 1.01
N SER A 95 -2.54 -2.91 0.90
CA SER A 95 -3.42 -1.93 1.54
C SER A 95 -4.69 -2.56 2.13
N ASP A 96 -5.18 -2.00 3.23
CA ASP A 96 -6.50 -2.33 3.81
C ASP A 96 -7.67 -1.50 3.23
N SER A 97 -7.44 -0.72 2.18
CA SER A 97 -8.45 -0.17 1.29
C SER A 97 -9.19 -1.29 0.54
N ASN A 98 -9.63 -1.11 -0.69
CA ASN A 98 -10.29 -2.15 -1.45
C ASN A 98 -9.95 -2.11 -2.95
N GLN A 99 -10.20 -3.24 -3.62
CA GLN A 99 -9.82 -3.44 -5.01
C GLN A 99 -10.48 -2.43 -5.97
N PHE A 100 -11.72 -2.05 -5.74
CA PHE A 100 -12.43 -1.11 -6.60
C PHE A 100 -11.83 0.29 -6.50
N TYR A 101 -11.56 0.77 -5.29
CA TYR A 101 -11.01 2.10 -5.05
C TYR A 101 -9.60 2.23 -5.63
N ILE A 102 -8.72 1.31 -5.28
CA ILE A 102 -7.33 1.32 -5.75
C ILE A 102 -7.28 1.25 -7.28
N ARG A 103 -8.02 0.33 -7.88
CA ARG A 103 -8.06 0.19 -9.33
C ARG A 103 -8.55 1.46 -10.02
N THR A 104 -9.68 2.03 -9.56
CA THR A 104 -10.26 3.23 -10.15
C THR A 104 -9.29 4.41 -10.13
N ILE A 105 -8.61 4.63 -8.99
CA ILE A 105 -7.65 5.73 -8.85
C ILE A 105 -6.41 5.48 -9.73
N LEU A 106 -5.80 4.30 -9.66
CA LEU A 106 -4.59 4.01 -10.42
C LEU A 106 -4.81 3.97 -11.94
N GLU A 107 -5.99 3.51 -12.41
CA GLU A 107 -6.37 3.59 -13.83
C GLU A 107 -6.54 5.04 -14.28
N HIS A 108 -7.17 5.89 -13.46
CA HIS A 108 -7.33 7.32 -13.77
C HIS A 108 -5.98 8.01 -13.98
N TYR A 109 -4.97 7.69 -13.17
CA TYR A 109 -3.61 8.25 -13.29
C TYR A 109 -2.69 7.50 -14.28
N GLY A 110 -3.20 6.45 -14.93
CA GLY A 110 -2.46 5.68 -15.95
C GLY A 110 -1.21 4.99 -15.41
N ILE A 111 -1.30 4.46 -14.17
CA ILE A 111 -0.21 3.71 -13.53
C ILE A 111 -0.66 2.33 -12.99
N TYR A 112 -1.91 1.93 -13.20
CA TYR A 112 -2.41 0.63 -12.75
C TYR A 112 -1.56 -0.54 -13.29
N SER A 113 -1.22 -0.50 -14.57
CA SER A 113 -0.39 -1.51 -15.23
C SER A 113 1.08 -1.55 -14.79
N CYS A 114 1.54 -0.56 -14.02
CA CYS A 114 2.88 -0.58 -13.45
C CYS A 114 3.00 -1.55 -12.26
N PHE A 115 1.89 -1.93 -11.64
CA PHE A 115 1.87 -2.82 -10.49
C PHE A 115 1.64 -4.27 -10.94
N SER A 116 2.54 -5.15 -10.53
CA SER A 116 2.43 -6.60 -10.79
C SER A 116 1.35 -7.26 -9.93
N GLU A 117 1.07 -6.67 -8.75
CA GLU A 117 0.11 -7.23 -7.80
C GLU A 117 -0.49 -6.12 -6.91
N ILE A 118 -1.79 -6.22 -6.64
CA ILE A 118 -2.52 -5.38 -5.69
C ILE A 118 -3.18 -6.28 -4.66
N ILE A 119 -2.64 -6.26 -3.44
CA ILE A 119 -3.05 -7.10 -2.33
C ILE A 119 -3.89 -6.24 -1.39
N THR A 120 -5.20 -6.45 -1.43
CA THR A 120 -6.17 -5.61 -0.72
C THR A 120 -7.50 -6.34 -0.53
N ASN A 121 -8.43 -5.71 0.18
CA ASN A 121 -9.78 -6.24 0.38
C ASN A 121 -10.51 -6.45 -0.95
N PRO A 122 -11.09 -7.64 -1.21
CA PRO A 122 -11.91 -7.87 -2.38
C PRO A 122 -13.12 -6.95 -2.41
N ALA A 123 -13.47 -6.47 -3.60
CA ALA A 123 -14.66 -5.68 -3.84
C ALA A 123 -15.42 -6.21 -5.07
N VAL A 124 -16.74 -6.28 -4.98
CA VAL A 124 -17.60 -6.73 -6.07
C VAL A 124 -18.81 -5.81 -6.21
N VAL A 125 -19.35 -5.69 -7.42
CA VAL A 125 -20.64 -5.04 -7.67
C VAL A 125 -21.73 -6.13 -7.68
N ASP A 126 -22.63 -6.05 -6.72
CA ASP A 126 -23.78 -6.94 -6.61
C ASP A 126 -25.06 -6.11 -6.68
N LYS A 127 -25.90 -6.37 -7.70
CA LYS A 127 -27.19 -5.67 -7.94
C LYS A 127 -27.07 -4.14 -7.89
N GLY A 128 -26.00 -3.59 -8.46
CA GLY A 128 -25.76 -2.14 -8.48
C GLY A 128 -25.17 -1.55 -7.20
N ARG A 129 -24.90 -2.37 -6.17
CA ARG A 129 -24.24 -1.99 -4.93
C ARG A 129 -22.78 -2.44 -4.96
N LEU A 130 -21.85 -1.58 -4.58
CA LEU A 130 -20.48 -1.96 -4.29
C LEU A 130 -20.42 -2.61 -2.90
N ARG A 131 -19.81 -3.79 -2.83
CA ARG A 131 -19.59 -4.56 -1.61
C ARG A 131 -18.13 -4.81 -1.38
N ILE A 132 -17.71 -4.70 -0.13
CA ILE A 132 -16.32 -4.97 0.29
C ILE A 132 -16.29 -6.17 1.22
N PHE A 133 -15.34 -7.07 0.97
CA PHE A 133 -15.13 -8.26 1.80
C PHE A 133 -13.76 -8.18 2.49
N PRO A 134 -13.61 -8.74 3.70
CA PRO A 134 -12.31 -8.79 4.34
C PRO A 134 -11.34 -9.67 3.55
N TYR A 135 -10.07 -9.28 3.53
CA TYR A 135 -9.00 -10.04 2.87
C TYR A 135 -8.82 -11.42 3.51
N HIS A 136 -8.75 -11.48 4.86
CA HIS A 136 -8.82 -12.72 5.60
C HIS A 136 -10.24 -12.90 6.15
N GLY A 137 -10.89 -14.00 5.80
CA GLY A 137 -12.17 -14.36 6.40
C GLY A 137 -12.01 -14.72 7.88
N SER A 138 -13.08 -14.54 8.66
CA SER A 138 -13.12 -14.87 10.09
C SER A 138 -12.81 -16.36 10.40
N ALA A 139 -13.02 -17.25 9.43
CA ALA A 139 -12.72 -18.67 9.56
C ALA A 139 -11.22 -19.02 9.48
N ALA A 140 -10.37 -18.12 8.99
CA ALA A 140 -8.93 -18.33 8.85
C ALA A 140 -8.15 -17.09 9.30
N PRO A 141 -8.15 -16.76 10.61
CA PRO A 141 -7.42 -15.61 11.12
C PRO A 141 -5.92 -15.76 10.86
N HIS A 142 -5.26 -14.66 10.55
CA HIS A 142 -3.82 -14.66 10.24
C HIS A 142 -2.92 -14.89 11.49
N GLY A 143 -3.46 -14.88 12.72
CA GLY A 143 -2.74 -15.18 13.96
C GLY A 143 -1.62 -14.18 14.31
N CYS A 144 -1.71 -12.94 13.87
CA CYS A 144 -0.76 -11.87 14.19
C CYS A 144 -1.34 -10.93 15.24
N ASP A 145 -0.69 -10.81 16.40
CA ASP A 145 -1.14 -9.97 17.52
C ASP A 145 -0.91 -8.47 17.27
N LEU A 146 -0.13 -8.10 16.26
CA LEU A 146 0.18 -6.71 15.92
C LEU A 146 -0.83 -6.09 14.95
N CYS A 147 -1.61 -6.92 14.26
CA CYS A 147 -2.49 -6.48 13.17
C CYS A 147 -3.97 -6.70 13.50
N PRO A 148 -4.88 -5.84 13.00
CA PRO A 148 -6.30 -6.13 13.00
C PRO A 148 -6.59 -7.46 12.28
N SER A 149 -7.71 -8.11 12.60
CA SER A 149 -8.08 -9.43 12.07
C SER A 149 -8.24 -9.52 10.55
N ASN A 150 -8.39 -8.37 9.86
CA ASN A 150 -8.65 -8.31 8.43
C ASN A 150 -7.41 -8.62 7.57
N LEU A 151 -6.38 -7.77 7.65
CA LEU A 151 -5.19 -7.84 6.78
C LEU A 151 -3.92 -7.79 7.62
N CYS A 152 -3.03 -8.75 7.43
CA CYS A 152 -1.69 -8.70 8.00
C CYS A 152 -0.65 -8.45 6.90
N LYS A 153 -0.23 -7.20 6.74
CA LYS A 153 0.79 -6.81 5.76
C LYS A 153 2.14 -7.51 6.01
N GLY A 154 2.44 -7.88 7.27
CA GLY A 154 3.64 -8.67 7.58
C GLY A 154 3.62 -10.07 6.96
N ARG A 155 2.47 -10.76 6.96
CA ARG A 155 2.33 -12.04 6.25
C ARG A 155 2.47 -11.89 4.75
N ILE A 156 2.00 -10.78 4.19
CA ILE A 156 2.20 -10.46 2.77
C ILE A 156 3.70 -10.38 2.46
N ILE A 157 4.49 -9.67 3.28
CA ILE A 157 5.94 -9.63 3.09
C ILE A 157 6.58 -11.02 3.17
N GLU A 158 6.15 -11.86 4.12
CA GLU A 158 6.64 -13.25 4.23
C GLU A 158 6.31 -14.07 2.98
N GLN A 159 5.10 -13.96 2.44
CA GLN A 159 4.69 -14.64 1.20
C GLN A 159 5.49 -14.14 -0.02
N ILE A 160 5.68 -12.83 -0.15
CA ILE A 160 6.53 -12.25 -1.19
C ILE A 160 7.95 -12.81 -1.08
N LYS A 161 8.54 -12.86 0.11
CA LYS A 161 9.88 -13.43 0.32
C LYS A 161 9.98 -14.90 -0.08
N VAL A 162 8.97 -15.69 0.22
CA VAL A 162 8.92 -17.12 -0.18
C VAL A 162 8.81 -17.28 -1.69
N SER A 163 8.04 -16.43 -2.38
CA SER A 163 7.88 -16.48 -3.84
C SER A 163 9.14 -16.04 -4.61
N LEU A 164 10.04 -15.34 -3.94
CA LEU A 164 11.30 -14.90 -4.50
C LEU A 164 12.30 -16.06 -4.41
N SER A 165 12.75 -16.61 -5.55
CA SER A 165 13.70 -17.73 -5.57
C SER A 165 15.01 -17.39 -4.85
N GLU A 166 15.62 -18.36 -4.17
CA GLU A 166 16.89 -18.20 -3.42
C GLU A 166 18.08 -17.78 -4.30
N SER A 167 17.98 -17.95 -5.61
CA SER A 167 19.06 -17.69 -6.57
C SER A 167 19.26 -16.24 -6.98
N GLU A 168 18.38 -15.32 -6.58
CA GLU A 168 18.48 -13.90 -6.93
C GLU A 168 18.63 -13.04 -5.68
N SER A 169 19.67 -12.20 -5.63
CA SER A 169 19.81 -11.16 -4.61
C SER A 169 18.69 -10.13 -4.78
N LYS A 170 17.62 -10.27 -3.99
CA LYS A 170 16.47 -9.37 -4.06
C LYS A 170 16.46 -8.46 -2.85
N ARG A 171 16.14 -7.18 -3.08
CA ARG A 171 16.00 -6.17 -2.03
C ARG A 171 14.59 -5.65 -2.02
N LEU A 172 14.03 -5.52 -0.83
CA LEU A 172 12.68 -4.99 -0.63
C LEU A 172 12.76 -3.53 -0.18
N ILE A 173 11.89 -2.71 -0.75
CA ILE A 173 11.60 -1.35 -0.29
C ILE A 173 10.13 -1.33 0.13
N TYR A 174 9.86 -1.11 1.41
CA TYR A 174 8.50 -0.96 1.94
C TYR A 174 8.22 0.51 2.25
N ILE A 175 7.09 1.04 1.79
CA ILE A 175 6.71 2.45 1.93
C ILE A 175 5.35 2.51 2.62
N GLY A 176 5.24 3.29 3.71
CA GLY A 176 3.99 3.40 4.46
C GLY A 176 3.96 4.57 5.44
N ASP A 177 2.79 4.82 6.02
CA ASP A 177 2.57 5.89 7.00
C ASP A 177 1.93 5.39 8.30
N GLY A 178 1.13 4.33 8.22
CA GLY A 178 0.22 3.89 9.27
C GLY A 178 0.82 2.99 10.35
N GLY A 179 0.10 2.84 11.43
CA GLY A 179 0.48 1.90 12.49
C GLY A 179 0.43 0.43 12.08
N ASN A 180 -0.40 0.07 11.09
CA ASN A 180 -0.50 -1.25 10.48
C ASN A 180 0.72 -1.59 9.60
N ASP A 181 1.55 -0.60 9.21
CA ASP A 181 2.79 -0.78 8.46
C ASP A 181 3.98 -1.17 9.34
N PHE A 182 3.81 -1.15 10.67
CA PHE A 182 4.88 -1.58 11.57
C PHE A 182 5.13 -3.09 11.50
N CYS A 183 4.09 -3.91 11.41
CA CYS A 183 4.24 -5.36 11.29
C CYS A 183 5.05 -5.79 10.06
N PRO A 184 4.77 -5.31 8.82
CA PRO A 184 5.61 -5.61 7.66
C PRO A 184 7.04 -5.09 7.80
N THR A 185 7.26 -3.95 8.46
CA THR A 185 8.60 -3.42 8.73
C THR A 185 9.46 -4.40 9.53
N LEU A 186 8.89 -5.12 10.50
CA LEU A 186 9.61 -6.13 11.28
C LEU A 186 10.00 -7.39 10.48
N LYS A 187 9.42 -7.59 9.29
CA LYS A 187 9.70 -8.71 8.40
C LYS A 187 10.82 -8.41 7.38
N LEU A 188 11.28 -7.17 7.34
CA LEU A 188 12.37 -6.74 6.47
C LEU A 188 13.74 -7.17 7.03
N ALA A 189 14.69 -7.42 6.13
CA ALA A 189 16.07 -7.78 6.47
C ALA A 189 16.98 -6.54 6.52
N ALA A 190 18.22 -6.69 6.98
CA ALA A 190 19.20 -5.59 7.10
C ALA A 190 19.58 -4.97 5.73
N GLY A 191 19.42 -5.70 4.63
CA GLY A 191 19.64 -5.20 3.26
C GLY A 191 18.43 -4.48 2.65
N ASP A 192 17.27 -4.57 3.30
CA ASP A 192 16.01 -3.96 2.85
C ASP A 192 15.88 -2.52 3.36
N PHE A 193 14.88 -1.80 2.83
CA PHE A 193 14.57 -0.43 3.22
C PHE A 193 13.12 -0.30 3.66
N VAL A 194 12.89 0.55 4.66
CA VAL A 194 11.58 1.04 5.03
C VAL A 194 11.54 2.56 4.89
N LEU A 195 10.52 3.06 4.22
CA LEU A 195 10.30 4.49 3.99
C LEU A 195 9.05 4.95 4.75
N PRO A 196 9.20 5.32 6.05
CA PRO A 196 8.08 5.83 6.84
C PRO A 196 7.84 7.31 6.54
N LYS A 197 6.56 7.71 6.50
CA LYS A 197 6.17 9.12 6.40
C LYS A 197 6.44 9.84 7.72
N LYS A 198 7.06 11.02 7.64
CA LYS A 198 7.35 11.87 8.80
C LYS A 198 6.06 12.31 9.50
N ASP A 199 6.09 12.41 10.82
CA ASP A 199 4.97 12.80 11.69
C ASP A 199 3.76 11.85 11.64
N PHE A 200 3.92 10.65 11.08
CA PHE A 200 2.90 9.63 11.02
C PHE A 200 3.20 8.43 11.96
N PRO A 201 2.19 7.60 12.27
CA PRO A 201 2.31 6.54 13.28
C PRO A 201 3.42 5.53 13.05
N LEU A 202 3.72 5.20 11.78
CA LEU A 202 4.78 4.23 11.45
C LEU A 202 6.14 4.70 11.98
N LEU A 203 6.55 5.94 11.68
CA LEU A 203 7.84 6.47 12.14
C LEU A 203 7.92 6.50 13.67
N SER A 204 6.85 6.91 14.34
CA SER A 204 6.79 6.89 15.81
C SER A 204 6.96 5.48 16.39
N ARG A 205 6.34 4.45 15.77
CA ARG A 205 6.50 3.06 16.19
C ARG A 205 7.90 2.53 15.95
N ILE A 206 8.52 2.84 14.80
CA ILE A 206 9.91 2.50 14.48
C ILE A 206 10.84 3.10 15.51
N SER A 207 10.70 4.40 15.81
CA SER A 207 11.57 5.10 16.78
C SER A 207 11.49 4.51 18.18
N LYS A 208 10.29 4.11 18.63
CA LYS A 208 10.07 3.46 19.94
C LYS A 208 10.58 2.03 20.02
N ASN A 209 10.79 1.36 18.90
CA ASN A 209 11.17 -0.05 18.80
C ASN A 209 12.35 -0.26 17.84
N SER A 210 13.30 0.67 17.82
CA SER A 210 14.39 0.69 16.84
C SER A 210 15.27 -0.58 16.89
N ASN A 211 15.36 -1.21 18.05
CA ASN A 211 16.08 -2.47 18.25
C ASN A 211 15.44 -3.69 17.56
N LEU A 212 14.17 -3.60 17.17
CA LEU A 212 13.44 -4.66 16.45
C LEU A 212 13.49 -4.48 14.92
N VAL A 213 13.83 -3.28 14.45
CA VAL A 213 13.84 -2.95 13.02
C VAL A 213 15.22 -3.20 12.44
N LYS A 214 15.33 -4.15 11.51
CA LYS A 214 16.57 -4.52 10.85
C LYS A 214 16.83 -3.71 9.58
N ALA A 215 15.76 -3.30 8.89
CA ALA A 215 15.84 -2.55 7.64
C ALA A 215 16.43 -1.15 7.84
N LYS A 216 17.02 -0.61 6.76
CA LYS A 216 17.47 0.78 6.73
C LYS A 216 16.24 1.70 6.66
N VAL A 217 16.18 2.70 7.53
CA VAL A 217 15.07 3.65 7.63
C VAL A 217 15.41 4.92 6.86
N CYS A 218 14.56 5.27 5.89
CA CYS A 218 14.67 6.50 5.11
C CYS A 218 13.34 7.27 5.20
N GLU A 219 13.23 8.20 6.13
CA GLU A 219 12.00 8.98 6.31
C GLU A 219 11.76 9.96 5.16
N TRP A 220 10.50 10.21 4.83
CA TRP A 220 10.06 11.18 3.82
C TRP A 220 8.94 12.07 4.36
N ASN A 221 8.86 13.29 3.84
CA ASN A 221 7.92 14.31 4.34
C ASN A 221 6.84 14.67 3.32
N SER A 222 7.18 14.83 2.06
CA SER A 222 6.26 15.16 0.97
C SER A 222 6.34 14.13 -0.16
N SER A 223 5.37 14.12 -1.05
CA SER A 223 5.36 13.24 -2.23
C SER A 223 6.54 13.49 -3.16
N GLU A 224 7.03 14.74 -3.27
CA GLU A 224 8.27 15.04 -3.99
C GLU A 224 9.49 14.47 -3.31
N ASP A 225 9.52 14.51 -1.97
CA ASP A 225 10.62 13.96 -1.18
C ASP A 225 10.65 12.43 -1.31
N LEU A 226 9.49 11.77 -1.18
CA LEU A 226 9.34 10.34 -1.44
C LEU A 226 9.88 9.96 -2.83
N ALA A 227 9.45 10.69 -3.86
CA ALA A 227 9.89 10.40 -5.24
C ALA A 227 11.41 10.55 -5.42
N LYS A 228 12.02 11.56 -4.80
CA LYS A 228 13.49 11.77 -4.82
C LYS A 228 14.24 10.66 -4.10
N ILE A 229 13.78 10.28 -2.88
CA ILE A 229 14.41 9.23 -2.08
C ILE A 229 14.31 7.90 -2.82
N LEU A 230 13.12 7.54 -3.30
CA LEU A 230 12.88 6.30 -4.01
C LEU A 230 13.71 6.20 -5.29
N GLY A 231 13.75 7.26 -6.11
CA GLY A 231 14.56 7.32 -7.32
C GLY A 231 16.04 7.08 -7.04
N LYS A 232 16.62 7.76 -6.02
CA LYS A 232 18.01 7.56 -5.61
C LYS A 232 18.30 6.14 -5.12
N LEU A 233 17.37 5.53 -4.35
CA LEU A 233 17.55 4.16 -3.87
C LEU A 233 17.57 3.17 -5.04
N ILE A 234 16.67 3.32 -6.01
CA ILE A 234 16.63 2.48 -7.21
C ILE A 234 17.94 2.61 -8.01
N GLU A 235 18.42 3.82 -8.23
CA GLU A 235 19.68 4.08 -8.95
C GLU A 235 20.89 3.46 -8.23
N CYS A 236 21.01 3.67 -6.91
CA CYS A 236 22.09 3.10 -6.12
C CYS A 236 22.09 1.56 -6.16
N MET A 237 20.94 0.93 -5.95
CA MET A 237 20.81 -0.53 -5.99
C MET A 237 21.11 -1.10 -7.38
N SER A 238 20.64 -0.46 -8.45
CA SER A 238 20.90 -0.89 -9.82
C SER A 238 22.37 -0.80 -10.21
N ASN A 239 23.10 0.15 -9.66
CA ASN A 239 24.56 0.30 -9.90
C ASN A 239 25.39 -0.73 -9.11
N GLU A 240 25.03 -1.03 -7.86
CA GLU A 240 25.68 -2.09 -7.08
C GLU A 240 25.59 -3.46 -7.76
N ASP A 241 24.45 -3.78 -8.35
CA ASP A 241 24.23 -5.03 -9.07
C ASP A 241 25.06 -5.13 -10.35
N LYS A 242 25.29 -4.02 -11.06
CA LYS A 242 26.18 -3.99 -12.25
C LYS A 242 27.65 -4.24 -11.87
N ILE A 243 28.12 -3.68 -10.75
CA ILE A 243 29.49 -3.87 -10.27
C ILE A 243 29.71 -5.32 -9.83
N SER A 244 28.75 -5.90 -9.08
CA SER A 244 28.84 -7.30 -8.62
C SER A 244 28.87 -8.30 -9.77
N SER A 245 28.11 -8.05 -10.85
CA SER A 245 28.07 -8.93 -12.03
C SER A 245 29.34 -8.83 -12.89
N SER A 246 30.05 -7.69 -12.90
CA SER A 246 31.31 -7.55 -13.63
C SER A 246 32.50 -8.19 -12.89
N THR A 247 32.43 -8.34 -11.57
CA THR A 247 33.52 -8.96 -10.77
C THR A 247 33.47 -10.50 -10.77
N THR A 248 32.34 -11.11 -11.17
CA THR A 248 32.18 -12.58 -11.22
C THR A 248 32.61 -13.19 -12.57
N GLN A 249 33.04 -12.36 -13.54
CA GLN A 249 33.51 -12.80 -14.88
C GLN A 249 35.03 -12.78 -15.03
N LEU A 250 35.78 -12.61 -13.96
CA LEU A 250 37.26 -12.74 -13.87
C LEU A 250 37.64 -13.96 -13.03
#